data_6536a1fa24cf07d53ba152be8a2f722e
#
_entry.id   6536a1fa24cf07d53ba152be8a2f722e
#
_cell.length_a   1.000
_cell.length_b   1.000
_cell.length_c   1.000
_cell.angle_alpha   90.00
_cell.angle_beta   90.00
_cell.angle_gamma   90.00
#
_symmetry.space_group_name_H-M   'P 1'
#
loop_
_entity.id
_entity.type
_entity.pdbx_description
1 polymer ?
#
loop_
_entity_poly.entity_id
_entity_poly.type
_entity_poly.pdbx_seq_one_letter_code
_entity_poly.pdbx_strand_id
1 'polypeptide(L)'
;MRPAGRYPHWGGKASTEAVAPHGIQRLAMEMFLLTQLPNLLTLSRIAAIPVVVCLMLFIEAPLGNWLAFAVYCYASITDFFDGYLARAWDMQSSLGRFLDPIADKLLISALLLALVGVDRFDGVHILPAAVILCREILVSGLREFLASARVGLPVSTLAKWKTTVQILALGFLIVGPAGPQFGPLSTTEVGVYGLWIAALLTLVTGFDYLIAGLRHIRRADRTPPPAAGGTQGAENR
;
A
#
# COMPACT_ATOMS: atom_id res chain seq x y z
N MET A 1 45.95 42.62 56.22
CA MET A 1 45.73 41.27 56.74
C MET A 1 44.22 41.00 56.74
N ARG A 2 43.72 40.16 55.79
CA ARG A 2 42.35 39.60 55.79
C ARG A 2 42.49 38.09 55.67
N PRO A 3 41.80 37.28 56.48
CA PRO A 3 41.92 35.82 56.42
C PRO A 3 41.10 35.24 55.30
N ALA A 4 41.65 34.19 54.70
CA ALA A 4 41.07 33.40 53.60
C ALA A 4 39.85 32.60 54.11
N GLY A 5 38.68 32.83 53.47
CA GLY A 5 37.52 32.03 53.68
C GLY A 5 37.62 30.68 52.92
N ARG A 6 37.53 29.59 53.64
CA ARG A 6 37.41 28.22 53.13
C ARG A 6 36.01 28.01 52.56
N TYR A 7 35.92 27.66 51.27
CA TYR A 7 34.70 27.16 50.67
C TYR A 7 34.54 25.67 50.96
N PRO A 8 33.38 25.18 51.33
CA PRO A 8 33.16 23.76 51.53
C PRO A 8 33.02 23.05 50.19
N HIS A 9 33.80 21.97 50.03
CA HIS A 9 33.69 21.01 48.93
C HIS A 9 32.38 20.29 48.99
N TRP A 10 31.44 20.62 48.10
CA TRP A 10 30.26 19.79 47.82
C TRP A 10 30.62 18.74 46.74
N GLY A 11 31.26 17.65 47.16
CA GLY A 11 31.44 16.43 46.37
C GLY A 11 30.22 15.52 46.54
N GLY A 12 29.11 15.89 45.96
CA GLY A 12 27.97 15.00 45.85
C GLY A 12 27.86 14.52 44.41
N LYS A 13 28.40 13.33 44.10
CA LYS A 13 28.02 12.58 42.92
C LYS A 13 26.60 12.11 43.11
N ALA A 14 25.64 12.91 42.72
CA ALA A 14 24.28 12.44 42.54
C ALA A 14 24.23 11.64 41.22
N SER A 15 24.46 10.34 41.31
CA SER A 15 24.07 9.38 40.29
C SER A 15 22.53 9.29 40.30
N THR A 16 21.90 10.23 39.61
CA THR A 16 20.46 10.16 39.35
C THR A 16 20.26 9.23 38.15
N GLU A 17 20.44 7.92 38.38
CA GLU A 17 19.74 6.95 37.57
C GLU A 17 18.25 7.02 37.94
N ALA A 18 17.55 7.90 37.26
CA ALA A 18 16.10 7.92 37.30
C ALA A 18 15.60 6.64 36.62
N VAL A 19 15.47 5.56 37.40
CA VAL A 19 14.74 4.35 37.00
C VAL A 19 13.30 4.80 36.75
N ALA A 20 12.96 4.94 35.45
CA ALA A 20 11.59 5.27 35.07
C ALA A 20 10.64 4.23 35.69
N PRO A 21 9.54 4.66 36.35
CA PRO A 21 8.62 3.75 37.02
C PRO A 21 8.15 2.70 36.00
N HIS A 22 8.09 1.43 36.40
CA HIS A 22 7.76 0.26 35.55
C HIS A 22 6.51 0.47 34.68
N GLY A 23 5.58 1.33 35.10
CA GLY A 23 4.41 1.75 34.31
C GLY A 23 4.76 2.54 33.04
N ILE A 24 5.74 3.47 33.13
CA ILE A 24 6.16 4.28 31.98
C ILE A 24 6.89 3.41 30.95
N GLN A 25 7.72 2.47 31.41
CA GLN A 25 8.41 1.52 30.51
C GLN A 25 7.43 0.58 29.80
N ARG A 26 6.40 0.11 30.50
CA ARG A 26 5.33 -0.69 29.87
C ARG A 26 4.55 0.10 28.83
N LEU A 27 4.12 1.33 29.16
CA LEU A 27 3.42 2.20 28.23
C LEU A 27 4.29 2.55 27.00
N ALA A 28 5.56 2.83 27.21
CA ALA A 28 6.51 3.08 26.12
C ALA A 28 6.70 1.84 25.21
N MET A 29 6.77 0.64 25.82
CA MET A 29 6.86 -0.62 25.08
C MET A 29 5.58 -0.92 24.30
N GLU A 30 4.41 -0.72 24.90
CA GLU A 30 3.12 -0.87 24.23
C GLU A 30 2.97 0.13 23.06
N MET A 31 3.32 1.40 23.26
CA MET A 31 3.34 2.39 22.19
C MET A 31 4.33 2.04 21.09
N PHE A 32 5.51 1.54 21.42
CA PHE A 32 6.51 1.09 20.45
C PHE A 32 5.98 -0.11 19.63
N LEU A 33 5.39 -1.11 20.28
CA LEU A 33 4.80 -2.26 19.61
C LEU A 33 3.64 -1.84 18.69
N LEU A 34 2.76 -0.96 19.15
CA LEU A 34 1.65 -0.42 18.35
C LEU A 34 2.14 0.35 17.12
N THR A 35 3.26 1.07 17.25
CA THR A 35 3.87 1.82 16.12
C THR A 35 4.51 0.89 15.07
N GLN A 36 4.97 -0.30 15.50
CA GLN A 36 5.55 -1.30 14.61
C GLN A 36 4.51 -2.21 13.93
N LEU A 37 3.30 -2.29 14.49
CA LEU A 37 2.24 -3.20 14.03
C LEU A 37 1.87 -2.98 12.55
N PRO A 38 1.63 -1.76 12.04
CA PRO A 38 1.36 -1.54 10.63
C PRO A 38 2.50 -1.99 9.72
N ASN A 39 3.75 -1.70 10.09
CA ASN A 39 4.93 -2.14 9.33
C ASN A 39 5.05 -3.66 9.27
N LEU A 40 4.77 -4.34 10.38
CA LEU A 40 4.81 -5.80 10.44
C LEU A 40 3.72 -6.42 9.55
N LEU A 41 2.52 -5.82 9.51
CA LEU A 41 1.45 -6.27 8.63
C LEU A 41 1.81 -6.09 7.16
N THR A 42 2.40 -4.96 6.76
CA THR A 42 2.89 -4.74 5.40
C THR A 42 3.99 -5.73 5.02
N LEU A 43 4.96 -5.99 5.93
CA LEU A 43 6.01 -6.98 5.70
C LEU A 43 5.45 -8.40 5.60
N SER A 44 4.47 -8.76 6.43
CA SER A 44 3.82 -10.07 6.37
C SER A 44 3.08 -10.27 5.05
N ARG A 45 2.47 -9.21 4.49
CA ARG A 45 1.85 -9.22 3.15
C ARG A 45 2.88 -9.44 2.06
N ILE A 46 4.02 -8.74 2.11
CA ILE A 46 5.10 -8.96 1.14
C ILE A 46 5.61 -10.41 1.23
N ALA A 47 5.76 -10.96 2.42
CA ALA A 47 6.13 -12.36 2.62
C ALA A 47 5.04 -13.35 2.15
N ALA A 48 3.76 -12.98 2.24
CA ALA A 48 2.66 -13.80 1.76
C ALA A 48 2.66 -13.95 0.22
N ILE A 49 3.21 -12.98 -0.53
CA ILE A 49 3.24 -13.03 -1.99
C ILE A 49 3.95 -14.29 -2.52
N PRO A 50 5.23 -14.53 -2.20
CA PRO A 50 5.89 -15.75 -2.67
C PRO A 50 5.23 -17.03 -2.12
N VAL A 51 4.66 -16.99 -0.91
CA VAL A 51 3.95 -18.14 -0.35
C VAL A 51 2.73 -18.50 -1.19
N VAL A 52 1.87 -17.54 -1.55
CA VAL A 52 0.70 -17.79 -2.42
C VAL A 52 1.15 -18.35 -3.76
N VAL A 53 2.15 -17.74 -4.38
CA VAL A 53 2.68 -18.20 -5.69
C VAL A 53 3.22 -19.63 -5.59
N CYS A 54 4.02 -19.94 -4.56
CA CYS A 54 4.54 -21.28 -4.36
C CYS A 54 3.42 -22.31 -4.12
N LEU A 55 2.42 -21.97 -3.31
CA LEU A 55 1.27 -22.85 -3.07
C LEU A 55 0.51 -23.17 -4.35
N MET A 56 0.35 -22.18 -5.24
CA MET A 56 -0.32 -22.38 -6.53
C MET A 56 0.50 -23.20 -7.53
N LEU A 57 1.82 -23.05 -7.53
CA LEU A 57 2.70 -23.68 -8.52
C LEU A 57 3.17 -25.09 -8.11
N PHE A 58 3.36 -25.35 -6.82
CA PHE A 58 4.04 -26.56 -6.34
C PHE A 58 3.15 -27.50 -5.52
N ILE A 59 1.99 -27.04 -5.06
CA ILE A 59 1.05 -27.88 -4.30
C ILE A 59 -0.12 -28.25 -5.20
N GLU A 60 -0.39 -29.56 -5.29
CA GLU A 60 -1.48 -30.06 -6.13
C GLU A 60 -2.87 -29.60 -5.66
N ALA A 61 -3.77 -29.43 -6.63
CA ALA A 61 -5.18 -29.15 -6.35
C ALA A 61 -5.87 -30.39 -5.73
N PRO A 62 -6.85 -30.22 -4.85
CA PRO A 62 -7.47 -28.95 -4.44
C PRO A 62 -6.76 -28.25 -3.29
N LEU A 63 -5.84 -28.92 -2.59
CA LEU A 63 -5.22 -28.40 -1.37
C LEU A 63 -4.44 -27.10 -1.62
N GLY A 64 -3.59 -27.08 -2.66
CA GLY A 64 -2.80 -25.89 -3.01
C GLY A 64 -3.66 -24.67 -3.26
N ASN A 65 -4.79 -24.84 -3.97
CA ASN A 65 -5.72 -23.76 -4.29
C ASN A 65 -6.37 -23.17 -3.02
N TRP A 66 -6.84 -24.01 -2.11
CA TRP A 66 -7.48 -23.54 -0.89
C TRP A 66 -6.50 -22.91 0.10
N LEU A 67 -5.28 -23.44 0.21
CA LEU A 67 -4.22 -22.82 1.01
C LEU A 67 -3.80 -21.48 0.42
N ALA A 68 -3.60 -21.39 -0.89
CA ALA A 68 -3.29 -20.15 -1.57
C ALA A 68 -4.41 -19.11 -1.36
N PHE A 69 -5.67 -19.53 -1.46
CA PHE A 69 -6.81 -18.67 -1.20
C PHE A 69 -6.84 -18.17 0.26
N ALA A 70 -6.56 -19.03 1.23
CA ALA A 70 -6.50 -18.64 2.64
C ALA A 70 -5.41 -17.59 2.90
N VAL A 71 -4.20 -17.77 2.34
CA VAL A 71 -3.10 -16.79 2.45
C VAL A 71 -3.44 -15.49 1.71
N TYR A 72 -4.09 -15.58 0.56
CA TYR A 72 -4.59 -14.42 -0.17
C TYR A 72 -5.64 -13.64 0.61
N CYS A 73 -6.62 -14.31 1.22
CA CYS A 73 -7.59 -13.68 2.10
C CYS A 73 -6.92 -12.99 3.29
N TYR A 74 -5.95 -13.66 3.94
CA TYR A 74 -5.15 -13.06 5.00
C TYR A 74 -4.47 -11.77 4.53
N ALA A 75 -3.76 -11.80 3.39
CA ALA A 75 -3.09 -10.65 2.84
C ALA A 75 -4.04 -9.49 2.50
N SER A 76 -5.24 -9.80 1.94
CA SER A 76 -6.25 -8.80 1.60
C SER A 76 -6.92 -8.18 2.83
N ILE A 77 -7.18 -8.99 3.85
CA ILE A 77 -7.78 -8.55 5.12
C ILE A 77 -6.79 -7.68 5.90
N THR A 78 -5.53 -8.10 6.00
CA THR A 78 -4.49 -7.33 6.68
C THR A 78 -4.26 -5.97 6.03
N ASP A 79 -4.33 -5.88 4.69
CA ASP A 79 -4.27 -4.61 3.96
C ASP A 79 -5.39 -3.64 4.36
N PHE A 80 -6.60 -4.16 4.50
CA PHE A 80 -7.73 -3.33 4.92
C PHE A 80 -7.55 -2.82 6.36
N PHE A 81 -7.08 -3.70 7.27
CA PHE A 81 -6.91 -3.36 8.67
C PHE A 81 -5.74 -2.43 8.93
N ASP A 82 -4.57 -2.62 8.28
CA ASP A 82 -3.42 -1.73 8.49
C ASP A 82 -3.69 -0.33 7.95
N GLY A 83 -4.35 -0.21 6.80
CA GLY A 83 -4.81 1.07 6.26
C GLY A 83 -5.86 1.77 7.15
N TYR A 84 -6.68 1.01 7.86
CA TYR A 84 -7.64 1.56 8.83
C TYR A 84 -6.96 2.00 10.11
N LEU A 85 -6.12 1.14 10.71
CA LEU A 85 -5.39 1.41 11.95
C LEU A 85 -4.43 2.58 11.80
N ALA A 86 -3.66 2.60 10.71
CA ALA A 86 -2.70 3.66 10.42
C ALA A 86 -3.36 5.05 10.34
N ARG A 87 -4.59 5.12 9.77
CA ARG A 87 -5.37 6.36 9.72
C ARG A 87 -6.02 6.71 11.05
N ALA A 88 -6.48 5.72 11.81
CA ALA A 88 -7.16 5.94 13.10
C ALA A 88 -6.20 6.42 14.18
N TRP A 89 -4.94 5.99 14.12
CA TRP A 89 -3.94 6.31 15.16
C TRP A 89 -2.90 7.34 14.74
N ASP A 90 -2.96 7.85 13.51
CA ASP A 90 -1.96 8.79 12.92
C ASP A 90 -0.50 8.32 13.07
N MET A 91 -0.30 6.99 13.09
CA MET A 91 0.98 6.33 13.36
C MET A 91 1.57 5.67 12.11
N GLN A 92 1.62 6.41 10.98
CA GLN A 92 2.28 5.88 9.78
C GLN A 92 3.79 6.11 9.84
N SER A 93 4.56 5.01 9.85
CA SER A 93 6.00 5.09 9.68
C SER A 93 6.38 5.51 8.26
N SER A 94 7.55 6.11 8.10
CA SER A 94 8.07 6.47 6.77
C SER A 94 8.27 5.23 5.88
N LEU A 95 8.68 4.10 6.48
CA LEU A 95 8.87 2.83 5.80
C LEU A 95 7.53 2.23 5.34
N GLY A 96 6.49 2.22 6.19
CA GLY A 96 5.15 1.75 5.85
C GLY A 96 4.57 2.54 4.69
N ARG A 97 4.60 3.86 4.75
CA ARG A 97 4.13 4.74 3.66
C ARG A 97 4.81 4.47 2.32
N PHE A 98 6.07 4.05 2.34
CA PHE A 98 6.81 3.67 1.13
C PHE A 98 6.44 2.26 0.66
N LEU A 99 6.34 1.29 1.59
CA LEU A 99 6.13 -0.12 1.26
C LEU A 99 4.68 -0.45 0.89
N ASP A 100 3.69 0.19 1.50
CA ASP A 100 2.27 -0.10 1.26
C ASP A 100 1.87 -0.03 -0.23
N PRO A 101 2.15 1.08 -0.96
CA PRO A 101 1.82 1.15 -2.38
C PRO A 101 2.56 0.12 -3.23
N ILE A 102 3.73 -0.33 -2.79
CA ILE A 102 4.53 -1.33 -3.50
C ILE A 102 3.97 -2.72 -3.24
N ALA A 103 3.68 -3.06 -1.99
CA ALA A 103 3.15 -4.36 -1.59
C ALA A 103 1.86 -4.72 -2.32
N ASP A 104 0.92 -3.77 -2.42
CA ASP A 104 -0.35 -3.95 -3.13
C ASP A 104 -0.14 -4.31 -4.59
N LYS A 105 0.73 -3.57 -5.28
CA LYS A 105 1.00 -3.82 -6.70
C LYS A 105 1.75 -5.10 -6.93
N LEU A 106 2.71 -5.43 -6.05
CA LEU A 106 3.43 -6.69 -6.11
C LEU A 106 2.49 -7.88 -5.93
N LEU A 107 1.56 -7.81 -4.97
CA LEU A 107 0.59 -8.88 -4.75
C LEU A 107 -0.26 -9.12 -5.99
N ILE A 108 -0.89 -8.08 -6.54
CA ILE A 108 -1.73 -8.22 -7.74
C ILE A 108 -0.93 -8.71 -8.94
N SER A 109 0.27 -8.16 -9.16
CA SER A 109 1.13 -8.53 -10.29
C SER A 109 1.58 -9.99 -10.21
N ALA A 110 2.04 -10.42 -9.04
CA ALA A 110 2.49 -11.78 -8.81
C ALA A 110 1.35 -12.79 -8.94
N LEU A 111 0.15 -12.44 -8.42
CA LEU A 111 -1.04 -13.28 -8.56
C LEU A 111 -1.47 -13.42 -10.02
N LEU A 112 -1.58 -12.32 -10.77
CA LEU A 112 -1.95 -12.39 -12.18
C LEU A 112 -0.96 -13.24 -12.98
N LEU A 113 0.34 -13.10 -12.71
CA LEU A 113 1.36 -13.91 -13.36
C LEU A 113 1.26 -15.39 -12.98
N ALA A 114 1.06 -15.69 -11.69
CA ALA A 114 0.88 -17.06 -11.22
C ALA A 114 -0.37 -17.72 -11.80
N LEU A 115 -1.48 -16.99 -11.89
CA LEU A 115 -2.73 -17.48 -12.48
C LEU A 115 -2.59 -17.82 -13.96
N VAL A 116 -1.82 -17.04 -14.73
CA VAL A 116 -1.46 -17.40 -16.10
C VAL A 116 -0.56 -18.64 -16.12
N GLY A 117 0.42 -18.71 -15.22
CA GLY A 117 1.35 -19.83 -15.12
C GLY A 117 0.70 -21.18 -14.74
N VAL A 118 -0.48 -21.17 -14.11
CA VAL A 118 -1.27 -22.36 -13.76
C VAL A 118 -2.51 -22.53 -14.66
N ASP A 119 -2.52 -21.89 -15.83
CA ASP A 119 -3.54 -21.99 -16.88
C ASP A 119 -4.99 -21.73 -16.36
N ARG A 120 -5.14 -20.77 -15.41
CA ARG A 120 -6.48 -20.37 -14.95
C ARG A 120 -7.26 -19.58 -15.99
N PHE A 121 -6.55 -18.91 -16.88
CA PHE A 121 -7.07 -18.24 -18.06
C PHE A 121 -5.95 -18.11 -19.12
N ASP A 122 -6.33 -18.22 -20.36
CA ASP A 122 -5.45 -18.20 -21.53
C ASP A 122 -5.99 -17.32 -22.66
N GLY A 123 -5.29 -17.26 -23.76
CA GLY A 123 -5.71 -16.58 -24.97
C GLY A 123 -6.19 -15.15 -24.72
N VAL A 124 -7.43 -14.86 -25.13
CA VAL A 124 -8.03 -13.52 -25.02
C VAL A 124 -8.25 -13.09 -23.57
N HIS A 125 -8.36 -14.05 -22.64
CA HIS A 125 -8.59 -13.78 -21.22
C HIS A 125 -7.33 -13.25 -20.48
N ILE A 126 -6.18 -13.22 -21.13
CA ILE A 126 -4.99 -12.53 -20.63
C ILE A 126 -5.13 -11.00 -20.75
N LEU A 127 -5.94 -10.50 -21.69
CA LEU A 127 -6.12 -9.06 -21.92
C LEU A 127 -6.61 -8.30 -20.67
N PRO A 128 -7.65 -8.73 -19.95
CA PRO A 128 -8.09 -8.03 -18.74
C PRO A 128 -7.02 -8.00 -17.65
N ALA A 129 -6.22 -9.06 -17.52
CA ALA A 129 -5.09 -9.09 -16.58
C ALA A 129 -4.02 -8.05 -16.95
N ALA A 130 -3.64 -7.98 -18.22
CA ALA A 130 -2.70 -6.99 -18.73
C ALA A 130 -3.21 -5.55 -18.55
N VAL A 131 -4.48 -5.30 -18.86
CA VAL A 131 -5.13 -4.00 -18.69
C VAL A 131 -5.11 -3.56 -17.21
N ILE A 132 -5.48 -4.45 -16.30
CA ILE A 132 -5.44 -4.18 -14.86
C ILE A 132 -4.01 -3.83 -14.45
N LEU A 133 -3.03 -4.64 -14.80
CA LEU A 133 -1.63 -4.46 -14.42
C LEU A 133 -1.06 -3.13 -14.93
N CYS A 134 -1.20 -2.86 -16.22
CA CYS A 134 -0.71 -1.63 -16.85
C CYS A 134 -1.32 -0.39 -16.20
N ARG A 135 -2.64 -0.41 -15.95
CA ARG A 135 -3.34 0.71 -15.34
C ARG A 135 -2.94 0.88 -13.85
N GLU A 136 -2.76 -0.20 -13.08
CA GLU A 136 -2.33 -0.10 -11.69
C GLU A 136 -0.99 0.62 -11.58
N ILE A 137 -0.04 0.29 -12.46
CA ILE A 137 1.28 0.93 -12.49
C ILE A 137 1.13 2.39 -12.93
N LEU A 138 0.43 2.66 -14.03
CA LEU A 138 0.29 3.99 -14.62
C LEU A 138 -0.40 4.97 -13.67
N VAL A 139 -1.55 4.59 -13.10
CA VAL A 139 -2.31 5.47 -12.21
C VAL A 139 -1.59 5.67 -10.89
N SER A 140 -0.85 4.67 -10.41
CA SER A 140 -0.05 4.84 -9.21
C SER A 140 1.08 5.84 -9.41
N GLY A 141 1.86 5.72 -10.50
CA GLY A 141 2.91 6.68 -10.81
C GLY A 141 2.35 8.09 -10.97
N LEU A 142 1.19 8.23 -11.65
CA LEU A 142 0.52 9.51 -11.78
C LEU A 142 0.08 10.10 -10.43
N ARG A 143 -0.45 9.27 -9.53
CA ARG A 143 -0.86 9.73 -8.18
C ARG A 143 0.33 10.17 -7.35
N GLU A 144 1.44 9.45 -7.39
CA GLU A 144 2.67 9.82 -6.70
C GLU A 144 3.25 11.13 -7.25
N PHE A 145 3.29 11.28 -8.57
CA PHE A 145 3.72 12.52 -9.22
C PHE A 145 2.86 13.72 -8.79
N LEU A 146 1.53 13.59 -8.82
CA LEU A 146 0.61 14.65 -8.41
C LEU A 146 0.67 14.94 -6.91
N ALA A 147 0.89 13.92 -6.07
CA ALA A 147 1.09 14.09 -4.64
C ALA A 147 2.37 14.89 -4.34
N SER A 148 3.45 14.66 -5.07
CA SER A 148 4.68 15.46 -4.95
C SER A 148 4.47 16.92 -5.34
N ALA A 149 3.56 17.18 -6.30
CA ALA A 149 3.11 18.50 -6.71
C ALA A 149 2.03 19.10 -5.77
N ARG A 150 1.72 18.45 -4.64
CA ARG A 150 0.67 18.83 -3.67
C ARG A 150 -0.74 18.92 -4.26
N VAL A 151 -1.02 18.12 -5.28
CA VAL A 151 -2.34 18.06 -5.93
C VAL A 151 -3.08 16.84 -5.44
N GLY A 152 -4.16 17.05 -4.70
CA GLY A 152 -5.06 15.98 -4.28
C GLY A 152 -5.96 15.53 -5.42
N LEU A 153 -5.99 14.23 -5.70
CA LEU A 153 -6.98 13.64 -6.60
C LEU A 153 -8.13 13.03 -5.77
N PRO A 154 -9.38 13.40 -6.04
CA PRO A 154 -10.52 12.82 -5.34
C PRO A 154 -10.67 11.34 -5.71
N VAL A 155 -10.91 10.50 -4.70
CA VAL A 155 -11.20 9.07 -4.90
C VAL A 155 -12.67 8.91 -5.25
N SER A 156 -12.96 8.42 -6.46
CA SER A 156 -14.34 8.16 -6.89
C SER A 156 -14.92 6.91 -6.22
N THR A 157 -16.25 6.86 -6.07
CA THR A 157 -16.95 5.65 -5.56
C THR A 157 -16.71 4.45 -6.47
N LEU A 158 -16.61 4.66 -7.79
CA LEU A 158 -16.28 3.61 -8.77
C LEU A 158 -14.91 2.97 -8.51
N ALA A 159 -13.94 3.75 -8.01
CA ALA A 159 -12.63 3.20 -7.67
C ALA A 159 -12.68 2.20 -6.50
N LYS A 160 -13.64 2.34 -5.58
CA LYS A 160 -13.87 1.38 -4.49
C LYS A 160 -14.48 0.08 -5.04
N TRP A 161 -15.51 0.19 -5.88
CA TRP A 161 -16.13 -0.98 -6.52
C TRP A 161 -15.16 -1.76 -7.38
N LYS A 162 -14.33 -1.07 -8.18
CA LYS A 162 -13.29 -1.69 -8.96
C LYS A 162 -12.39 -2.60 -8.10
N THR A 163 -11.90 -2.11 -6.96
CA THR A 163 -11.02 -2.88 -6.07
C THR A 163 -11.74 -4.08 -5.48
N THR A 164 -12.98 -3.92 -5.04
CA THR A 164 -13.78 -5.03 -4.50
C THR A 164 -14.01 -6.12 -5.55
N VAL A 165 -14.44 -5.76 -6.75
CA VAL A 165 -14.65 -6.73 -7.85
C VAL A 165 -13.35 -7.44 -8.21
N GLN A 166 -12.24 -6.73 -8.28
CA GLN A 166 -10.93 -7.28 -8.58
C GLN A 166 -10.47 -8.28 -7.50
N ILE A 167 -10.63 -7.95 -6.22
CA ILE A 167 -10.26 -8.85 -5.10
C ILE A 167 -11.11 -10.13 -5.17
N LEU A 168 -12.41 -10.01 -5.38
CA LEU A 168 -13.29 -11.18 -5.50
C LEU A 168 -12.95 -12.03 -6.72
N ALA A 169 -12.74 -11.42 -7.88
CA ALA A 169 -12.37 -12.14 -9.11
C ALA A 169 -11.08 -12.94 -8.94
N LEU A 170 -10.04 -12.33 -8.34
CA LEU A 170 -8.79 -13.02 -8.04
C LEU A 170 -8.99 -14.18 -7.06
N GLY A 171 -9.82 -14.00 -6.02
CA GLY A 171 -10.17 -15.06 -5.09
C GLY A 171 -10.81 -16.26 -5.79
N PHE A 172 -11.78 -16.04 -6.67
CA PHE A 172 -12.41 -17.10 -7.47
C PHE A 172 -11.38 -17.80 -8.39
N LEU A 173 -10.49 -17.06 -9.02
CA LEU A 173 -9.45 -17.61 -9.89
C LEU A 173 -8.41 -18.43 -9.11
N ILE A 174 -8.04 -18.04 -7.91
CA ILE A 174 -7.12 -18.80 -7.06
C ILE A 174 -7.74 -20.15 -6.69
N VAL A 175 -8.99 -20.15 -6.22
CA VAL A 175 -9.72 -21.38 -5.93
C VAL A 175 -9.89 -22.21 -7.21
N GLY A 176 -10.27 -21.58 -8.29
CA GLY A 176 -10.36 -22.17 -9.62
C GLY A 176 -11.18 -23.46 -9.67
N PRO A 177 -10.67 -24.55 -10.27
CA PRO A 177 -11.41 -25.82 -10.41
C PRO A 177 -11.66 -26.55 -9.08
N ALA A 178 -11.02 -26.15 -7.98
CA ALA A 178 -11.30 -26.71 -6.65
C ALA A 178 -12.55 -26.12 -6.00
N GLY A 179 -13.14 -25.10 -6.60
CA GLY A 179 -14.33 -24.42 -6.06
C GLY A 179 -15.65 -25.07 -6.48
N PRO A 180 -16.75 -24.63 -5.85
CA PRO A 180 -18.09 -25.10 -6.18
C PRO A 180 -18.55 -24.63 -7.55
N GLN A 181 -19.56 -25.29 -8.10
CA GLN A 181 -20.26 -24.84 -9.28
C GLN A 181 -21.35 -23.84 -8.91
N PHE A 182 -21.49 -22.77 -9.68
CA PHE A 182 -22.53 -21.75 -9.51
C PHE A 182 -23.56 -21.87 -10.65
N GLY A 183 -24.44 -22.83 -10.55
CA GLY A 183 -25.37 -23.16 -11.62
C GLY A 183 -24.62 -23.67 -12.85
N PRO A 184 -24.75 -23.02 -14.03
CA PRO A 184 -24.06 -23.43 -15.25
C PRO A 184 -22.57 -22.98 -15.29
N LEU A 185 -22.13 -22.13 -14.37
CA LEU A 185 -20.79 -21.55 -14.37
C LEU A 185 -19.89 -22.25 -13.34
N SER A 186 -18.68 -22.52 -13.72
CA SER A 186 -17.61 -22.95 -12.82
C SER A 186 -17.06 -21.76 -12.02
N THR A 187 -16.42 -22.04 -10.87
CA THR A 187 -15.72 -21.02 -10.08
C THR A 187 -14.69 -20.25 -10.91
N THR A 188 -13.98 -20.94 -11.82
CA THR A 188 -13.00 -20.31 -12.73
C THR A 188 -13.68 -19.32 -13.68
N GLU A 189 -14.79 -19.71 -14.31
CA GLU A 189 -15.53 -18.82 -15.23
C GLU A 189 -16.07 -17.59 -14.53
N VAL A 190 -16.63 -17.74 -13.32
CA VAL A 190 -17.05 -16.60 -12.48
C VAL A 190 -15.87 -15.65 -12.22
N GLY A 191 -14.68 -16.20 -11.91
CA GLY A 191 -13.46 -15.42 -11.75
C GLY A 191 -13.03 -14.69 -13.03
N VAL A 192 -13.08 -15.35 -14.19
CA VAL A 192 -12.75 -14.76 -15.49
C VAL A 192 -13.71 -13.62 -15.84
N TYR A 193 -15.02 -13.82 -15.69
CA TYR A 193 -15.99 -12.75 -15.93
C TYR A 193 -15.80 -11.58 -14.95
N GLY A 194 -15.53 -11.88 -13.68
CA GLY A 194 -15.18 -10.88 -12.69
C GLY A 194 -13.94 -10.07 -13.07
N LEU A 195 -12.93 -10.74 -13.65
CA LEU A 195 -11.70 -10.09 -14.12
C LEU A 195 -11.97 -9.13 -15.30
N TRP A 196 -12.85 -9.50 -16.22
CA TRP A 196 -13.29 -8.62 -17.31
C TRP A 196 -14.04 -7.40 -16.80
N ILE A 197 -14.95 -7.59 -15.84
CA ILE A 197 -15.67 -6.47 -15.20
C ILE A 197 -14.68 -5.55 -14.46
N ALA A 198 -13.73 -6.12 -13.71
CA ALA A 198 -12.70 -5.35 -13.01
C ALA A 198 -11.82 -4.56 -14.00
N ALA A 199 -11.45 -5.14 -15.14
CA ALA A 199 -10.68 -4.47 -16.18
C ALA A 199 -11.45 -3.30 -16.78
N LEU A 200 -12.74 -3.48 -17.08
CA LEU A 200 -13.60 -2.40 -17.61
C LEU A 200 -13.73 -1.24 -16.62
N LEU A 201 -14.06 -1.54 -15.34
CA LEU A 201 -14.12 -0.53 -14.28
C LEU A 201 -12.77 0.17 -14.08
N THR A 202 -11.69 -0.58 -14.23
CA THR A 202 -10.32 -0.09 -14.14
C THR A 202 -9.98 0.89 -15.26
N LEU A 203 -10.39 0.61 -16.50
CA LEU A 203 -10.21 1.53 -17.63
C LEU A 203 -10.99 2.82 -17.42
N VAL A 204 -12.28 2.74 -17.08
CA VAL A 204 -13.13 3.93 -16.86
C VAL A 204 -12.53 4.81 -15.78
N THR A 205 -12.22 4.24 -14.60
CA THR A 205 -11.65 5.02 -13.50
C THR A 205 -10.23 5.52 -13.80
N GLY A 206 -9.44 4.77 -14.57
CA GLY A 206 -8.09 5.16 -14.97
C GLY A 206 -8.08 6.35 -15.93
N PHE A 207 -9.03 6.38 -16.85
CA PHE A 207 -9.18 7.48 -17.80
C PHE A 207 -9.51 8.80 -17.11
N ASP A 208 -10.39 8.79 -16.11
CA ASP A 208 -10.70 9.98 -15.31
C ASP A 208 -9.45 10.53 -14.60
N TYR A 209 -8.64 9.65 -14.00
CA TYR A 209 -7.39 10.05 -13.36
C TYR A 209 -6.36 10.59 -14.35
N LEU A 210 -6.26 9.98 -15.54
CA LEU A 210 -5.32 10.42 -16.57
C LEU A 210 -5.70 11.83 -17.08
N ILE A 211 -6.98 12.07 -17.36
CA ILE A 211 -7.45 13.39 -17.81
C ILE A 211 -7.19 14.44 -16.73
N ALA A 212 -7.52 14.14 -15.46
CA ALA A 212 -7.31 15.08 -14.36
C ALA A 212 -5.81 15.42 -14.20
N GLY A 213 -4.94 14.41 -14.26
CA GLY A 213 -3.50 14.57 -14.18
C GLY A 213 -2.92 15.38 -15.34
N LEU A 214 -3.29 15.06 -16.58
CA LEU A 214 -2.82 15.79 -17.77
C LEU A 214 -3.28 17.26 -17.78
N ARG A 215 -4.49 17.54 -17.32
CA ARG A 215 -4.97 18.93 -17.17
C ARG A 215 -4.11 19.72 -16.20
N HIS A 216 -3.68 19.08 -15.12
CA HIS A 216 -2.85 19.73 -14.11
C HIS A 216 -1.43 20.00 -14.62
N ILE A 217 -0.81 19.01 -15.26
CA ILE A 217 0.53 19.15 -15.87
C ILE A 217 0.53 20.32 -16.88
N ARG A 218 -0.45 20.35 -17.79
CA ARG A 218 -0.58 21.44 -18.78
C ARG A 218 -0.82 22.82 -18.16
N ARG A 219 -1.42 22.90 -16.97
CA ARG A 219 -1.58 24.18 -16.26
C ARG A 219 -0.26 24.62 -15.63
N ALA A 220 0.48 23.70 -15.03
CA ALA A 220 1.79 23.98 -14.44
C ALA A 220 2.79 24.51 -15.50
N ASP A 221 2.81 23.91 -16.70
CA ASP A 221 3.67 24.35 -17.81
C ASP A 221 3.33 25.74 -18.34
N ARG A 222 2.09 26.20 -18.13
CA ARG A 222 1.62 27.53 -18.61
C ARG A 222 1.84 28.64 -17.58
N THR A 223 2.19 28.33 -16.35
CA THR A 223 2.49 29.34 -15.32
C THR A 223 3.97 29.70 -15.43
N PRO A 224 4.34 30.90 -15.88
CA PRO A 224 5.75 31.27 -15.94
C PRO A 224 6.34 31.25 -14.55
N PRO A 225 7.66 30.87 -14.42
CA PRO A 225 8.33 30.89 -13.14
C PRO A 225 8.17 32.27 -12.50
N PRO A 226 7.98 32.37 -11.17
CA PRO A 226 7.92 33.64 -10.48
C PRO A 226 9.17 34.44 -10.88
N ALA A 227 8.98 35.67 -11.37
CA ALA A 227 10.08 36.52 -11.77
C ALA A 227 11.07 36.59 -10.62
N ALA A 228 12.31 36.19 -10.89
CA ALA A 228 13.38 36.26 -9.93
C ALA A 228 13.39 37.66 -9.37
N GLY A 229 13.08 37.78 -8.07
CA GLY A 229 12.91 39.04 -7.39
C GLY A 229 14.09 39.93 -7.67
N GLY A 230 13.84 41.02 -8.36
CA GLY A 230 14.84 42.06 -8.54
C GLY A 230 15.35 42.47 -7.17
N THR A 231 16.59 42.24 -6.93
CA THR A 231 17.38 42.89 -5.90
C THR A 231 17.28 44.40 -6.15
N GLN A 232 16.27 45.03 -5.53
CA GLN A 232 16.30 46.48 -5.41
C GLN A 232 17.46 46.81 -4.48
N GLY A 233 18.53 47.28 -5.11
CA GLY A 233 19.65 47.86 -4.44
C GLY A 233 19.18 48.97 -3.49
N ALA A 234 19.47 48.76 -2.22
CA ALA A 234 19.51 49.84 -1.26
C ALA A 234 20.74 50.68 -1.59
N GLU A 235 20.57 51.65 -2.47
CA GLU A 235 21.54 52.69 -2.69
C GLU A 235 21.05 53.95 -1.97
N ASN A 236 21.82 54.31 -0.96
CA ASN A 236 22.13 55.68 -0.51
C ASN A 236 21.03 56.69 -0.13
N ARG A 237 20.98 57.06 1.07
CA ARG A 237 21.56 58.33 1.61
C ARG A 237 21.29 58.48 3.06
#